data_19e058ce29239c37b6b5a4813ec78e8f
#
_entry.id   19e058ce29239c37b6b5a4813ec78e8f
#
_cell.length_a   1.000
_cell.length_b   1.000
_cell.length_c   1.000
_cell.angle_alpha   90.00
_cell.angle_beta   90.00
_cell.angle_gamma   90.00
#
_symmetry.space_group_name_H-M   'P 1'
#
loop_
_entity.id
_entity.type
_entity.pdbx_description
1 polymer ?
#
loop_
_entity_poly.entity_id
_entity_poly.type
_entity_poly.pdbx_seq_one_letter_code
_entity_poly.pdbx_strand_id
1 'polypeptide(L)'
;MQLLKERILKDGIVKPGNILKVDSFLNHQIDIPFINEIGKEFKRIYADAPITKILTIEASGIGIACIVAQYFNVPVVFAKKAQSLNLDGEMYSTKIESFTHKKVYDVILSKKFLGPEDHVLIIDDFLANGCALKGLIEIVKNSGAVLEGTGIVIEKGFQHGGDMLREEGIRVESLAIIDSMTDDSLTFR
;
A
#
# COMPACT_ATOMS: atom_id res chain seq x y z
N MET A 1 -13.72 6.82 1.34
CA MET A 1 -13.89 7.76 0.21
C MET A 1 -15.03 7.32 -0.67
N GLN A 2 -16.09 8.13 -0.78
CA GLN A 2 -17.33 7.72 -1.48
C GLN A 2 -17.08 7.48 -2.99
N LEU A 3 -16.36 8.38 -3.65
CA LEU A 3 -16.01 8.25 -5.06
C LEU A 3 -15.33 6.91 -5.42
N LEU A 4 -14.46 6.42 -4.54
CA LEU A 4 -13.80 5.13 -4.72
C LEU A 4 -14.78 3.96 -4.56
N LYS A 5 -15.67 4.00 -3.56
CA LYS A 5 -16.67 2.96 -3.35
C LYS A 5 -17.60 2.84 -4.56
N GLU A 6 -18.08 3.97 -5.10
CA GLU A 6 -18.90 4.01 -6.31
C GLU A 6 -18.15 3.47 -7.54
N ARG A 7 -16.86 3.80 -7.69
CA ARG A 7 -16.05 3.29 -8.79
C ARG A 7 -15.85 1.77 -8.69
N ILE A 8 -15.61 1.25 -7.50
CA ILE A 8 -15.50 -0.21 -7.26
C ILE A 8 -16.81 -0.91 -7.60
N LEU A 9 -17.97 -0.38 -7.18
CA LEU A 9 -19.27 -0.97 -7.49
C LEU A 9 -19.62 -0.95 -8.98
N LYS A 10 -19.16 0.08 -9.69
CA LYS A 10 -19.45 0.26 -11.11
C LYS A 10 -18.56 -0.59 -12.02
N ASP A 11 -17.25 -0.55 -11.77
CA ASP A 11 -16.24 -1.07 -12.70
C ASP A 11 -15.41 -2.23 -12.11
N GLY A 12 -15.57 -2.52 -10.82
CA GLY A 12 -14.95 -3.65 -10.16
C GLY A 12 -15.65 -4.97 -10.49
N ILE A 13 -14.90 -6.04 -10.55
CA ILE A 13 -15.43 -7.39 -10.81
C ILE A 13 -15.13 -8.26 -9.59
N VAL A 14 -16.18 -8.69 -8.91
CA VAL A 14 -16.08 -9.67 -7.83
C VAL A 14 -16.03 -11.07 -8.44
N LYS A 15 -15.17 -11.92 -7.90
CA LYS A 15 -15.03 -13.32 -8.32
C LYS A 15 -14.96 -14.23 -7.09
N PRO A 16 -15.32 -15.53 -7.24
CA PRO A 16 -15.17 -16.53 -6.20
C PRO A 16 -13.77 -16.55 -5.59
N GLY A 17 -13.69 -16.87 -4.29
CA GLY A 17 -12.43 -16.92 -3.56
C GLY A 17 -11.95 -15.55 -3.04
N ASN A 18 -12.88 -14.64 -2.76
CA ASN A 18 -12.59 -13.30 -2.22
C ASN A 18 -11.69 -12.45 -3.13
N ILE A 19 -11.86 -12.58 -4.44
CA ILE A 19 -11.10 -11.83 -5.44
C ILE A 19 -11.92 -10.62 -5.89
N LEU A 20 -11.36 -9.42 -5.71
CA LEU A 20 -11.84 -8.19 -6.32
C LEU A 20 -10.85 -7.75 -7.40
N LYS A 21 -11.30 -7.65 -8.64
CA LYS A 21 -10.54 -7.08 -9.75
C LYS A 21 -10.91 -5.61 -9.94
N VAL A 22 -9.93 -4.76 -9.89
CA VAL A 22 -10.00 -3.32 -10.16
C VAL A 22 -8.96 -2.92 -11.21
N ASP A 23 -8.64 -3.88 -12.06
CA ASP A 23 -7.58 -3.81 -13.06
C ASP A 23 -7.84 -2.76 -14.14
N SER A 24 -9.08 -2.40 -14.37
CA SER A 24 -9.47 -1.40 -15.37
C SER A 24 -9.17 0.06 -14.97
N PHE A 25 -8.89 0.34 -13.69
CA PHE A 25 -8.69 1.72 -13.24
C PHE A 25 -7.61 1.92 -12.15
N LEU A 26 -7.16 0.85 -11.50
CA LEU A 26 -6.27 0.98 -10.34
C LEU A 26 -4.89 0.34 -10.53
N ASN A 27 -4.81 -0.94 -10.90
CA ASN A 27 -3.57 -1.71 -10.76
C ASN A 27 -3.13 -2.53 -11.98
N HIS A 28 -3.79 -2.36 -13.13
CA HIS A 28 -3.31 -2.83 -14.43
C HIS A 28 -3.37 -1.69 -15.45
N GLN A 29 -4.54 -1.13 -15.70
CA GLN A 29 -4.70 0.19 -16.27
C GLN A 29 -4.86 1.20 -15.14
N ILE A 30 -4.14 2.32 -15.21
CA ILE A 30 -4.20 3.40 -14.22
C ILE A 30 -5.02 4.55 -14.79
N ASP A 31 -6.19 4.81 -14.22
CA ASP A 31 -7.02 5.96 -14.55
C ASP A 31 -6.45 7.20 -13.85
N ILE A 32 -5.59 7.94 -14.55
CA ILE A 32 -4.85 9.09 -13.99
C ILE A 32 -5.77 10.14 -13.34
N PRO A 33 -6.86 10.61 -14.01
CA PRO A 33 -7.80 11.53 -13.37
C PRO A 33 -8.37 10.99 -12.06
N PHE A 34 -8.72 9.71 -12.00
CA PHE A 34 -9.24 9.08 -10.82
C PHE A 34 -8.21 8.94 -9.70
N ILE A 35 -6.97 8.51 -10.03
CA ILE A 35 -5.89 8.40 -9.05
C ILE A 35 -5.46 9.78 -8.50
N ASN A 36 -5.63 10.86 -9.28
CA ASN A 36 -5.42 12.21 -8.77
C ASN A 36 -6.39 12.55 -7.62
N GLU A 37 -7.65 12.12 -7.68
CA GLU A 37 -8.60 12.32 -6.56
C GLU A 37 -8.17 11.51 -5.32
N ILE A 38 -7.62 10.31 -5.51
CA ILE A 38 -7.01 9.51 -4.43
C ILE A 38 -5.81 10.26 -3.82
N GLY A 39 -4.95 10.83 -4.65
CA GLY A 39 -3.80 11.63 -4.19
C GLY A 39 -4.20 12.84 -3.35
N LYS A 40 -5.22 13.58 -3.77
CA LYS A 40 -5.80 14.70 -3.01
C LYS A 40 -6.33 14.25 -1.66
N GLU A 41 -7.03 13.12 -1.62
CA GLU A 41 -7.62 12.61 -0.40
C GLU A 41 -6.54 12.18 0.60
N PHE A 42 -5.49 11.47 0.18
CA PHE A 42 -4.36 11.15 1.06
C PHE A 42 -3.64 12.42 1.54
N LYS A 43 -3.48 13.44 0.69
CA LYS A 43 -2.92 14.71 1.13
C LYS A 43 -3.78 15.38 2.20
N ARG A 44 -5.10 15.32 2.07
CA ARG A 44 -6.03 15.85 3.09
C ARG A 44 -5.93 15.09 4.41
N ILE A 45 -5.86 13.75 4.34
CA ILE A 45 -5.79 12.87 5.53
C ILE A 45 -4.49 13.06 6.30
N TYR A 46 -3.37 13.21 5.59
CA TYR A 46 -2.02 13.37 6.17
C TYR A 46 -1.52 14.82 6.11
N ALA A 47 -2.43 15.80 6.15
CA ALA A 47 -2.06 17.22 6.08
C ALA A 47 -1.21 17.68 7.28
N ASP A 48 -1.35 17.02 8.40
CA ASP A 48 -0.65 17.28 9.67
C ASP A 48 0.72 16.60 9.78
N ALA A 49 1.03 15.64 8.89
CA ALA A 49 2.25 14.85 8.96
C ALA A 49 3.38 15.47 8.12
N PRO A 50 4.63 15.52 8.65
CA PRO A 50 5.78 16.11 7.96
C PRO A 50 6.40 15.14 6.95
N ILE A 51 5.60 14.60 6.03
CA ILE A 51 6.03 13.59 5.06
C ILE A 51 7.19 14.11 4.21
N THR A 52 8.30 13.39 4.17
CA THR A 52 9.47 13.68 3.31
C THR A 52 9.66 12.62 2.23
N LYS A 53 9.01 11.45 2.36
CA LYS A 53 9.18 10.35 1.41
C LYS A 53 7.96 9.43 1.36
N ILE A 54 7.60 9.00 0.16
CA ILE A 54 6.60 7.94 -0.03
C ILE A 54 7.34 6.62 -0.26
N LEU A 55 6.92 5.58 0.46
CA LEU A 55 7.39 4.21 0.27
C LEU A 55 6.25 3.33 -0.26
N THR A 56 6.57 2.46 -1.20
CA THR A 56 5.64 1.44 -1.72
C THR A 56 6.37 0.15 -2.06
N ILE A 57 5.66 -0.82 -2.61
CA ILE A 57 6.23 -2.08 -3.10
C ILE A 57 5.86 -2.31 -4.57
N GLU A 58 6.75 -2.91 -5.36
CA GLU A 58 6.45 -3.29 -6.75
C GLU A 58 5.33 -4.36 -6.82
N ALA A 59 4.47 -4.30 -7.85
CA ALA A 59 4.49 -3.36 -8.95
C ALA A 59 3.32 -2.35 -8.85
N SER A 60 2.12 -2.78 -8.41
CA SER A 60 0.85 -2.04 -8.52
C SER A 60 0.83 -0.75 -7.71
N GLY A 61 1.50 -0.72 -6.54
CA GLY A 61 1.58 0.47 -5.70
C GLY A 61 2.36 1.63 -6.31
N ILE A 62 3.29 1.37 -7.25
CA ILE A 62 4.21 2.40 -7.76
C ILE A 62 3.46 3.54 -8.45
N GLY A 63 2.54 3.21 -9.37
CA GLY A 63 1.79 4.23 -10.10
C GLY A 63 0.98 5.14 -9.17
N ILE A 64 0.33 4.55 -8.18
CA ILE A 64 -0.46 5.28 -7.17
C ILE A 64 0.46 6.16 -6.32
N ALA A 65 1.56 5.59 -5.82
CA ALA A 65 2.53 6.31 -4.99
C ALA A 65 3.12 7.52 -5.72
N CYS A 66 3.42 7.42 -7.01
CA CYS A 66 3.93 8.54 -7.81
C CYS A 66 2.92 9.69 -7.88
N ILE A 67 1.65 9.40 -8.07
CA ILE A 67 0.60 10.42 -8.10
C ILE A 67 0.39 11.04 -6.70
N VAL A 68 0.34 10.22 -5.65
CA VAL A 68 0.24 10.71 -4.27
C VAL A 68 1.43 11.62 -3.93
N ALA A 69 2.65 11.23 -4.28
CA ALA A 69 3.87 11.97 -3.99
C ALA A 69 3.88 13.39 -4.60
N GLN A 70 3.23 13.60 -5.75
CA GLN A 70 3.08 14.93 -6.34
C GLN A 70 2.38 15.91 -5.38
N TYR A 71 1.37 15.46 -4.65
CA TYR A 71 0.63 16.29 -3.69
C TYR A 71 1.44 16.61 -2.44
N PHE A 72 2.41 15.78 -2.08
CA PHE A 72 3.34 16.02 -0.97
C PHE A 72 4.63 16.71 -1.44
N ASN A 73 4.90 16.73 -2.75
CA ASN A 73 6.14 17.26 -3.36
C ASN A 73 7.39 16.55 -2.80
N VAL A 74 7.35 15.21 -2.74
CA VAL A 74 8.40 14.37 -2.17
C VAL A 74 8.76 13.22 -3.13
N PRO A 75 9.97 12.63 -3.02
CA PRO A 75 10.33 11.47 -3.80
C PRO A 75 9.56 10.21 -3.39
N VAL A 76 9.48 9.27 -4.34
CA VAL A 76 8.99 7.91 -4.12
C VAL A 76 10.17 6.95 -4.12
N VAL A 77 10.19 6.06 -3.14
CA VAL A 77 11.07 4.90 -3.14
C VAL A 77 10.20 3.64 -3.13
N PHE A 78 10.62 2.60 -3.82
CA PHE A 78 9.87 1.35 -3.84
C PHE A 78 10.76 0.15 -3.53
N ALA A 79 10.23 -0.73 -2.69
CA ALA A 79 10.83 -2.00 -2.38
C ALA A 79 10.61 -3.00 -3.52
N LYS A 80 11.59 -3.84 -3.78
CA LYS A 80 11.57 -4.85 -4.84
C LYS A 80 11.45 -6.24 -4.25
N LYS A 81 10.71 -7.11 -4.95
CA LYS A 81 10.67 -8.54 -4.66
C LYS A 81 11.88 -9.20 -5.30
N ALA A 82 12.83 -9.68 -4.50
CA ALA A 82 14.01 -10.35 -5.00
C ALA A 82 13.81 -11.86 -5.06
N GLN A 83 14.26 -12.48 -6.16
CA GLN A 83 14.31 -13.94 -6.28
C GLN A 83 15.70 -14.52 -5.94
N SER A 84 16.74 -13.67 -5.84
CA SER A 84 18.10 -14.07 -5.48
C SER A 84 18.91 -12.91 -4.90
N LEU A 85 19.86 -13.26 -4.01
CA LEU A 85 20.65 -12.35 -3.19
C LEU A 85 21.87 -11.69 -3.93
N ASN A 86 21.93 -11.72 -5.24
CA ASN A 86 23.01 -11.04 -5.99
C ASN A 86 22.71 -9.54 -6.07
N LEU A 87 22.86 -8.85 -4.93
CA LEU A 87 22.63 -7.41 -4.83
C LEU A 87 23.94 -6.72 -4.51
N ASP A 88 24.38 -5.91 -5.44
CA ASP A 88 25.50 -4.99 -5.20
C ASP A 88 25.02 -3.85 -4.29
N GLY A 89 25.64 -3.74 -3.12
CA GLY A 89 25.41 -2.66 -2.18
C GLY A 89 24.65 -3.04 -0.90
N GLU A 90 24.59 -2.10 0.02
CA GLU A 90 23.88 -2.28 1.29
C GLU A 90 22.38 -2.15 1.11
N MET A 91 21.64 -3.19 1.53
CA MET A 91 20.20 -3.29 1.41
C MET A 91 19.54 -3.47 2.77
N TYR A 92 18.37 -2.89 2.95
CA TYR A 92 17.39 -3.40 3.90
C TYR A 92 16.69 -4.59 3.26
N SER A 93 16.48 -5.64 4.02
CA SER A 93 15.72 -6.82 3.55
C SER A 93 14.75 -7.29 4.62
N THR A 94 13.60 -7.77 4.17
CA THR A 94 12.62 -8.46 5.01
C THR A 94 12.00 -9.60 4.22
N LYS A 95 11.45 -10.59 4.93
CA LYS A 95 10.76 -11.72 4.32
C LYS A 95 9.27 -11.52 4.40
N ILE A 96 8.59 -11.58 3.27
CA ILE A 96 7.13 -11.49 3.18
C ILE A 96 6.58 -12.82 2.71
N GLU A 97 5.68 -13.40 3.49
CA GLU A 97 4.93 -14.58 3.08
C GLU A 97 3.71 -14.17 2.25
N SER A 98 3.68 -14.60 0.99
CA SER A 98 2.50 -14.44 0.14
C SER A 98 1.46 -15.50 0.50
N PHE A 99 0.35 -15.06 1.06
CA PHE A 99 -0.77 -15.96 1.42
C PHE A 99 -1.38 -16.64 0.20
N THR A 100 -1.43 -15.93 -0.94
CA THR A 100 -2.02 -16.42 -2.20
C THR A 100 -1.20 -17.53 -2.86
N HIS A 101 0.11 -17.50 -2.69
CA HIS A 101 1.03 -18.44 -3.36
C HIS A 101 1.83 -19.31 -2.42
N LYS A 102 1.65 -19.22 -1.10
CA LYS A 102 2.45 -19.91 -0.07
C LYS A 102 3.96 -19.82 -0.32
N LYS A 103 4.42 -18.72 -0.90
CA LYS A 103 5.82 -18.45 -1.21
C LYS A 103 6.33 -17.32 -0.33
N VAL A 104 7.51 -17.51 0.22
CA VAL A 104 8.26 -16.45 0.91
C VAL A 104 9.08 -15.69 -0.13
N TYR A 105 8.95 -14.38 -0.14
CA TYR A 105 9.74 -13.48 -0.98
C TYR A 105 10.63 -12.62 -0.09
N ASP A 106 11.87 -12.46 -0.49
CA ASP A 106 12.71 -11.41 0.06
C ASP A 106 12.30 -10.08 -0.59
N VAL A 107 11.97 -9.12 0.26
CA VAL A 107 11.70 -7.74 -0.16
C VAL A 107 12.87 -6.89 0.26
N ILE A 108 13.39 -6.11 -0.69
CA ILE A 108 14.64 -5.37 -0.55
C ILE A 108 14.48 -3.91 -0.92
N LEU A 109 15.25 -3.07 -0.24
CA LEU A 109 15.38 -1.65 -0.49
C LEU A 109 16.81 -1.19 -0.28
N SER A 110 17.36 -0.40 -1.21
CA SER A 110 18.70 0.15 -1.04
C SER A 110 18.78 1.16 0.11
N LYS A 111 19.75 0.99 1.00
CA LYS A 111 20.00 1.91 2.12
C LYS A 111 20.32 3.33 1.67
N LYS A 112 20.72 3.52 0.41
CA LYS A 112 21.02 4.84 -0.17
C LYS A 112 19.80 5.76 -0.25
N PHE A 113 18.57 5.19 -0.23
CA PHE A 113 17.34 5.92 -0.52
C PHE A 113 16.40 6.03 0.67
N LEU A 114 16.75 5.43 1.82
CA LEU A 114 15.95 5.51 3.03
C LEU A 114 16.86 5.55 4.26
N GLY A 115 16.65 6.51 5.14
CA GLY A 115 17.47 6.71 6.31
C GLY A 115 16.75 7.47 7.44
N PRO A 116 17.46 7.73 8.56
CA PRO A 116 16.86 8.25 9.79
C PRO A 116 16.27 9.67 9.67
N GLU A 117 16.65 10.43 8.63
CA GLU A 117 16.12 11.77 8.36
C GLU A 117 14.75 11.74 7.66
N ASP A 118 14.29 10.55 7.24
CA ASP A 118 13.05 10.44 6.47
C ASP A 118 11.83 10.29 7.37
N HIS A 119 10.77 10.99 6.98
CA HIS A 119 9.41 10.85 7.49
C HIS A 119 8.56 10.17 6.42
N VAL A 120 8.22 8.91 6.64
CA VAL A 120 7.71 8.01 5.60
C VAL A 120 6.21 7.83 5.69
N LEU A 121 5.52 8.03 4.57
CA LEU A 121 4.17 7.53 4.34
C LEU A 121 4.24 6.33 3.40
N ILE A 122 3.75 5.17 3.84
CA ILE A 122 3.61 3.99 2.99
C ILE A 122 2.31 4.08 2.22
N ILE A 123 2.35 3.87 0.89
CA ILE A 123 1.16 3.83 0.01
C ILE A 123 1.10 2.47 -0.67
N ASP A 124 -0.09 1.84 -0.65
CA ASP A 124 -0.32 0.59 -1.36
C ASP A 124 -1.76 0.50 -1.92
N ASP A 125 -1.97 -0.35 -2.94
CA ASP A 125 -3.27 -0.54 -3.57
C ASP A 125 -4.23 -1.38 -2.71
N PHE A 126 -3.75 -2.50 -2.15
CA PHE A 126 -4.57 -3.41 -1.34
C PHE A 126 -3.94 -3.76 0.00
N LEU A 127 -4.77 -3.79 1.03
CA LEU A 127 -4.44 -4.38 2.32
C LEU A 127 -5.36 -5.59 2.58
N ALA A 128 -4.75 -6.77 2.65
CA ALA A 128 -5.41 -8.02 2.94
C ALA A 128 -5.06 -8.49 4.38
N ASN A 129 -4.21 -9.48 4.51
CA ASN A 129 -3.72 -9.99 5.80
C ASN A 129 -2.59 -9.15 6.43
N GLY A 130 -2.09 -8.13 5.73
CA GLY A 130 -1.07 -7.22 6.23
C GLY A 130 0.38 -7.67 6.07
N CYS A 131 0.68 -8.85 5.52
CA CYS A 131 2.06 -9.36 5.43
C CYS A 131 2.99 -8.42 4.65
N ALA A 132 2.57 -7.91 3.49
CA ALA A 132 3.37 -6.99 2.69
C ALA A 132 3.62 -5.67 3.44
N LEU A 133 2.58 -5.13 4.05
CA LEU A 133 2.67 -3.89 4.80
C LEU A 133 3.55 -4.02 6.05
N LYS A 134 3.47 -5.13 6.78
CA LYS A 134 4.40 -5.43 7.90
C LYS A 134 5.85 -5.45 7.44
N GLY A 135 6.14 -6.06 6.30
CA GLY A 135 7.49 -6.06 5.75
C GLY A 135 8.00 -4.65 5.42
N LEU A 136 7.16 -3.80 4.82
CA LEU A 136 7.54 -2.40 4.56
C LEU A 136 7.75 -1.61 5.86
N ILE A 137 6.90 -1.81 6.88
CA ILE A 137 7.04 -1.20 8.20
C ILE A 137 8.37 -1.62 8.86
N GLU A 138 8.75 -2.89 8.75
CA GLU A 138 10.03 -3.41 9.23
C GLU A 138 11.22 -2.74 8.53
N ILE A 139 11.15 -2.55 7.21
CA ILE A 139 12.17 -1.81 6.44
C ILE A 139 12.30 -0.37 6.96
N VAL A 140 11.19 0.34 7.18
CA VAL A 140 11.21 1.70 7.74
C VAL A 140 11.85 1.70 9.12
N LYS A 141 11.45 0.78 10.00
CA LYS A 141 12.04 0.64 11.35
C LYS A 141 13.55 0.37 11.30
N ASN A 142 13.98 -0.54 10.43
CA ASN A 142 15.40 -0.91 10.29
C ASN A 142 16.25 0.22 9.68
N SER A 143 15.64 1.15 8.95
CA SER A 143 16.33 2.32 8.40
C SER A 143 16.53 3.45 9.41
N GLY A 144 15.84 3.39 10.55
CA GLY A 144 15.79 4.48 11.53
C GLY A 144 14.85 5.62 11.14
N ALA A 145 14.17 5.53 10.00
CA ALA A 145 13.19 6.52 9.56
C ALA A 145 11.94 6.52 10.44
N VAL A 146 11.22 7.63 10.44
CA VAL A 146 9.95 7.78 11.15
C VAL A 146 8.81 7.32 10.25
N LEU A 147 7.99 6.37 10.71
CA LEU A 147 6.76 6.00 10.02
C LEU A 147 5.64 6.95 10.45
N GLU A 148 5.17 7.81 9.53
CA GLU A 148 4.05 8.72 9.78
C GLU A 148 2.68 8.05 9.62
N GLY A 149 2.63 6.98 8.84
CA GLY A 149 1.43 6.18 8.65
C GLY A 149 1.43 5.40 7.35
N THR A 150 0.28 4.80 7.06
CA THR A 150 0.07 4.00 5.86
C THR A 150 -1.25 4.38 5.19
N GLY A 151 -1.20 4.68 3.90
CA GLY A 151 -2.34 5.01 3.05
C GLY A 151 -2.68 3.84 2.13
N ILE A 152 -3.83 3.25 2.32
CA ILE A 152 -4.31 2.08 1.58
C ILE A 152 -5.51 2.49 0.72
N VAL A 153 -5.49 2.13 -0.57
CA VAL A 153 -6.63 2.42 -1.42
C VAL A 153 -7.80 1.53 -1.05
N ILE A 154 -7.62 0.21 -1.03
CA ILE A 154 -8.67 -0.77 -0.73
C ILE A 154 -8.21 -1.72 0.37
N GLU A 155 -8.93 -1.76 1.48
CA GLU A 155 -8.71 -2.71 2.57
C GLU A 155 -9.76 -3.81 2.54
N LYS A 156 -9.35 -5.08 2.61
CA LYS A 156 -10.23 -6.22 2.85
C LYS A 156 -10.38 -6.41 4.36
N GLY A 157 -11.28 -5.66 4.98
CA GLY A 157 -11.47 -5.62 6.43
C GLY A 157 -11.76 -6.99 7.05
N PHE A 158 -12.45 -7.86 6.32
CA PHE A 158 -12.72 -9.24 6.74
C PHE A 158 -11.47 -10.15 6.84
N GLN A 159 -10.30 -9.69 6.38
CA GLN A 159 -9.01 -10.39 6.54
C GLN A 159 -8.18 -9.85 7.71
N HIS A 160 -8.68 -8.86 8.43
CA HIS A 160 -8.15 -8.31 9.69
C HIS A 160 -6.73 -7.75 9.67
N GLY A 161 -6.06 -7.66 8.52
CA GLY A 161 -4.70 -7.10 8.46
C GLY A 161 -4.61 -5.64 8.92
N GLY A 162 -5.60 -4.83 8.57
CA GLY A 162 -5.68 -3.45 9.00
C GLY A 162 -5.99 -3.30 10.49
N ASP A 163 -6.94 -4.09 11.00
CA ASP A 163 -7.32 -4.05 12.41
C ASP A 163 -6.11 -4.42 13.29
N MET A 164 -5.37 -5.48 12.94
CA MET A 164 -4.17 -5.90 13.64
C MET A 164 -3.08 -4.81 13.67
N LEU A 165 -2.83 -4.13 12.55
CA LEU A 165 -1.84 -3.06 12.50
C LEU A 165 -2.25 -1.83 13.31
N ARG A 166 -3.54 -1.49 13.33
CA ARG A 166 -4.07 -0.40 14.18
C ARG A 166 -3.94 -0.74 15.66
N GLU A 167 -4.18 -2.00 16.06
CA GLU A 167 -3.95 -2.49 17.44
C GLU A 167 -2.47 -2.42 17.83
N GLU A 168 -1.54 -2.60 16.89
CA GLU A 168 -0.10 -2.39 17.10
C GLU A 168 0.29 -0.89 17.16
N GLY A 169 -0.68 0.03 17.08
CA GLY A 169 -0.46 1.48 17.14
C GLY A 169 -0.04 2.13 15.83
N ILE A 170 -0.14 1.42 14.71
CA ILE A 170 0.17 1.97 13.38
C ILE A 170 -1.03 2.79 12.87
N ARG A 171 -0.79 4.01 12.40
CA ARG A 171 -1.79 4.82 11.70
C ARG A 171 -2.06 4.21 10.34
N VAL A 172 -3.20 3.54 10.17
CA VAL A 172 -3.65 2.92 8.90
C VAL A 172 -4.91 3.64 8.42
N GLU A 173 -4.79 4.35 7.31
CA GLU A 173 -5.89 5.07 6.67
C GLU A 173 -6.24 4.39 5.35
N SER A 174 -7.44 3.82 5.30
CA SER A 174 -7.95 3.10 4.12
C SER A 174 -9.10 3.85 3.49
N LEU A 175 -9.00 4.13 2.17
CA LEU A 175 -10.01 4.92 1.46
C LEU A 175 -11.32 4.17 1.23
N ALA A 176 -11.25 2.85 1.10
CA ALA A 176 -12.41 1.96 1.11
C ALA A 176 -12.10 0.70 1.92
N ILE A 177 -12.95 0.36 2.87
CA ILE A 177 -12.84 -0.88 3.65
C ILE A 177 -14.01 -1.77 3.24
N ILE A 178 -13.68 -2.94 2.68
CA ILE A 178 -14.64 -3.98 2.33
C ILE A 178 -14.92 -4.78 3.59
N ASP A 179 -16.16 -4.76 4.03
CA ASP A 179 -16.58 -5.45 5.24
C ASP A 179 -16.83 -6.93 5.00
N SER A 180 -17.45 -7.25 3.87
CA SER A 180 -17.71 -8.64 3.46
C SER A 180 -17.66 -8.79 1.94
N MET A 181 -17.39 -10.00 1.48
CA MET A 181 -17.45 -10.40 0.08
C MET A 181 -18.14 -11.75 -0.04
N THR A 182 -18.95 -11.90 -1.09
CA THR A 182 -19.46 -13.18 -1.60
C THR A 182 -18.82 -13.48 -2.95
N ASP A 183 -19.34 -14.47 -3.68
CA ASP A 183 -18.82 -14.80 -5.02
C ASP A 183 -19.18 -13.77 -6.10
N ASP A 184 -20.14 -12.89 -5.82
CA ASP A 184 -20.70 -11.94 -6.80
C ASP A 184 -20.95 -10.53 -6.25
N SER A 185 -20.77 -10.31 -4.96
CA SER A 185 -21.06 -9.04 -4.31
C SER A 185 -20.09 -8.68 -3.20
N LEU A 186 -20.09 -7.43 -2.77
CA LEU A 186 -19.33 -6.94 -1.64
C LEU A 186 -20.09 -5.83 -0.88
N THR A 187 -19.73 -5.66 0.39
CA THR A 187 -20.22 -4.55 1.21
C THR A 187 -19.05 -3.74 1.76
N PHE A 188 -19.29 -2.47 2.05
CA PHE A 188 -18.31 -1.58 2.66
C PHE A 188 -18.71 -1.20 4.08
N ARG A 189 -17.71 -0.96 4.92
CA ARG A 189 -17.88 -0.20 6.16
C ARG A 189 -18.20 1.25 5.86
#